data_4fd832599effe347139ad3d6683fff35
#
_entry.id   4fd832599effe347139ad3d6683fff35
#
_cell.length_a   1.000
_cell.length_b   1.000
_cell.length_c   1.000
_cell.angle_alpha   90.00
_cell.angle_beta   90.00
_cell.angle_gamma   90.00
#
_symmetry.space_group_name_H-M   'P 1'
#
loop_
_entity.id
_entity.type
_entity.pdbx_description
1 polymer ?
#
loop_
_entity_poly.entity_id
_entity_poly.type
_entity_poly.pdbx_seq_one_letter_code
_entity_poly.pdbx_strand_id
1 'polypeptide(L)'
;MDNWKDSIRYNNGIPEIYLIWENNNFLSQIINEFKNIITDLKFDKILTLESKGIIFAVPISYYFEKPLVIVQKRLRIPNYNNILEQKITNRNNEEETLYIDMKNMNENENYIILDDVIQTRASIKACLNFLNATNNRITDILCIANLSDCDDLNGIKIHSLI
;
A
#
# COMPACT_ATOMS: atom_id res chain seq x y z
N MET A 1 23.33 -15.22 -5.93
CA MET A 1 21.87 -15.29 -5.64
C MET A 1 21.20 -14.52 -6.75
N ASP A 2 20.20 -15.11 -7.39
CA ASP A 2 19.48 -14.44 -8.45
C ASP A 2 18.77 -13.21 -7.89
N ASN A 3 18.84 -12.10 -8.60
CA ASN A 3 18.16 -10.85 -8.23
C ASN A 3 16.69 -11.00 -8.63
N TRP A 4 15.77 -10.76 -7.71
CA TRP A 4 14.33 -10.84 -7.99
C TRP A 4 13.90 -9.91 -9.14
N LYS A 5 14.54 -8.75 -9.31
CA LYS A 5 14.24 -7.78 -10.38
C LYS A 5 14.46 -8.37 -11.78
N ASP A 6 15.50 -9.20 -11.94
CA ASP A 6 15.82 -9.84 -13.21
C ASP A 6 14.80 -10.94 -13.58
N SER A 7 14.03 -11.41 -12.60
CA SER A 7 13.03 -12.46 -12.77
C SER A 7 11.63 -11.95 -13.06
N ILE A 8 11.40 -10.64 -12.97
CA ILE A 8 10.10 -10.03 -13.25
C ILE A 8 9.81 -10.10 -14.74
N ARG A 9 8.66 -10.68 -15.07
CA ARG A 9 8.08 -10.61 -16.41
C ARG A 9 7.10 -9.45 -16.48
N TYR A 10 6.95 -8.91 -17.67
CA TYR A 10 6.00 -7.83 -17.94
C TYR A 10 4.96 -8.29 -18.95
N ASN A 11 3.70 -8.07 -18.64
CA ASN A 11 2.57 -8.28 -19.53
C ASN A 11 1.93 -6.93 -19.83
N ASN A 12 2.01 -6.47 -21.08
CA ASN A 12 1.55 -5.14 -21.50
C ASN A 12 2.08 -4.00 -20.61
N GLY A 13 3.36 -4.06 -20.24
CA GLY A 13 4.01 -3.06 -19.37
C GLY A 13 3.69 -3.18 -17.88
N ILE A 14 2.88 -4.15 -17.46
CA ILE A 14 2.55 -4.40 -16.06
C ILE A 14 3.42 -5.54 -15.54
N PRO A 15 4.16 -5.35 -14.42
CA PRO A 15 4.97 -6.40 -13.84
C PRO A 15 4.09 -7.53 -13.27
N GLU A 16 4.46 -8.77 -13.59
CA GLU A 16 3.80 -9.97 -13.08
C GLU A 16 4.29 -10.31 -11.68
N ILE A 17 3.89 -9.52 -10.70
CA ILE A 17 4.35 -9.59 -9.31
C ILE A 17 3.98 -10.92 -8.62
N TYR A 18 2.95 -11.62 -9.08
CA TYR A 18 2.53 -12.90 -8.49
C TYR A 18 3.61 -14.00 -8.52
N LEU A 19 4.59 -13.90 -9.42
CA LEU A 19 5.72 -14.83 -9.47
C LEU A 19 6.69 -14.66 -8.29
N ILE A 20 6.63 -13.54 -7.58
CA ILE A 20 7.55 -13.20 -6.51
C ILE A 20 7.33 -14.07 -5.28
N TRP A 21 6.08 -14.32 -4.90
CA TRP A 21 5.79 -15.09 -3.69
C TRP A 21 5.90 -16.61 -3.87
N GLU A 22 6.07 -17.09 -5.09
CA GLU A 22 6.41 -18.49 -5.36
C GLU A 22 7.86 -18.81 -5.01
N ASN A 23 8.70 -17.79 -4.78
CA ASN A 23 10.09 -17.93 -4.42
C ASN A 23 10.39 -17.17 -3.12
N ASN A 24 10.64 -17.92 -2.03
CA ASN A 24 10.95 -17.35 -0.72
C ASN A 24 12.16 -16.40 -0.73
N ASN A 25 13.15 -16.64 -1.59
CA ASN A 25 14.31 -15.75 -1.69
C ASN A 25 13.91 -14.37 -2.26
N PHE A 26 13.01 -14.33 -3.24
CA PHE A 26 12.55 -13.08 -3.82
C PHE A 26 11.71 -12.28 -2.83
N LEU A 27 10.77 -12.93 -2.16
CA LEU A 27 9.98 -12.26 -1.11
C LEU A 27 10.89 -11.68 -0.02
N SER A 28 11.90 -12.43 0.42
CA SER A 28 12.84 -11.95 1.44
C SER A 28 13.67 -10.76 0.95
N GLN A 29 14.11 -10.75 -0.31
CA GLN A 29 14.84 -9.62 -0.89
C GLN A 29 13.97 -8.35 -0.90
N ILE A 30 12.71 -8.45 -1.36
CA ILE A 30 11.76 -7.34 -1.42
C ILE A 30 11.47 -6.79 -0.02
N ILE A 31 11.21 -7.66 0.94
CA ILE A 31 10.99 -7.23 2.33
C ILE A 31 12.21 -6.51 2.87
N ASN A 32 13.44 -6.97 2.58
CA ASN A 32 14.65 -6.29 3.01
C ASN A 32 14.85 -4.94 2.31
N GLU A 33 14.52 -4.81 1.02
CA GLU A 33 14.56 -3.51 0.33
C GLU A 33 13.58 -2.52 0.97
N PHE A 34 12.33 -2.92 1.25
CA PHE A 34 11.37 -2.08 1.97
C PHE A 34 11.87 -1.71 3.37
N LYS A 35 12.42 -2.66 4.13
CA LYS A 35 12.99 -2.38 5.47
C LYS A 35 14.07 -1.30 5.40
N ASN A 36 14.97 -1.37 4.43
CA ASN A 36 16.04 -0.38 4.27
C ASN A 36 15.48 1.02 4.03
N ILE A 37 14.43 1.16 3.21
CA ILE A 37 13.78 2.45 2.97
C ILE A 37 13.06 2.94 4.24
N ILE A 38 12.30 2.06 4.90
CA ILE A 38 11.44 2.39 6.02
C ILE A 38 12.22 2.73 7.29
N THR A 39 13.44 2.22 7.46
CA THR A 39 14.26 2.43 8.66
C THR A 39 14.47 3.91 8.99
N ASP A 40 14.56 4.76 7.98
CA ASP A 40 14.77 6.20 8.17
C ASP A 40 13.47 7.02 8.21
N LEU A 41 12.31 6.39 8.03
CA LEU A 41 11.02 7.06 8.03
C LEU A 41 10.43 7.16 9.43
N LYS A 42 9.71 8.26 9.67
CA LYS A 42 8.97 8.48 10.94
C LYS A 42 7.48 8.28 10.69
N PHE A 43 6.93 7.23 11.23
CA PHE A 43 5.52 6.88 11.11
C PHE A 43 5.00 6.15 12.34
N ASP A 44 3.70 6.16 12.52
CA ASP A 44 3.01 5.52 13.62
C ASP A 44 2.34 4.22 13.19
N LYS A 45 1.78 4.19 11.97
CA LYS A 45 1.03 3.04 11.42
C LYS A 45 1.33 2.81 9.94
N ILE A 46 1.05 1.61 9.50
CA ILE A 46 1.10 1.22 8.08
C ILE A 46 -0.33 1.11 7.56
N LEU A 47 -0.59 1.72 6.41
CA LEU A 47 -1.82 1.55 5.64
C LEU A 47 -1.53 0.70 4.41
N THR A 48 -2.36 -0.28 4.14
CA THR A 48 -2.26 -1.10 2.93
C THR A 48 -3.62 -1.33 2.30
N LEU A 49 -3.63 -1.72 1.03
CA LEU A 49 -4.84 -2.03 0.30
C LEU A 49 -5.02 -3.54 0.10
N GLU A 50 -6.27 -3.97 0.18
CA GLU A 50 -6.63 -5.33 -0.23
C GLU A 50 -6.40 -5.48 -1.75
N SER A 51 -5.73 -6.54 -2.25
CA SER A 51 -5.36 -7.74 -1.54
C SER A 51 -3.83 -7.97 -1.51
N LYS A 52 -3.09 -7.58 -2.54
CA LYS A 52 -1.68 -7.98 -2.70
C LYS A 52 -0.73 -7.16 -1.83
N GLY A 53 -1.03 -5.89 -1.57
CA GLY A 53 -0.26 -5.04 -0.66
C GLY A 53 -0.10 -5.66 0.73
N ILE A 54 -1.12 -6.42 1.19
CA ILE A 54 -1.11 -7.10 2.50
C ILE A 54 0.08 -8.07 2.65
N ILE A 55 0.48 -8.74 1.56
CA ILE A 55 1.56 -9.74 1.58
C ILE A 55 2.88 -9.11 2.05
N PHE A 56 3.12 -7.86 1.68
CA PHE A 56 4.32 -7.12 2.04
C PHE A 56 4.13 -6.34 3.34
N ALA A 57 2.93 -5.82 3.56
CA ALA A 57 2.64 -4.99 4.73
C ALA A 57 2.68 -5.78 6.06
N VAL A 58 2.22 -7.03 6.07
CA VAL A 58 2.23 -7.86 7.27
C VAL A 58 3.65 -8.10 7.82
N PRO A 59 4.63 -8.61 7.05
CA PRO A 59 5.99 -8.80 7.57
C PRO A 59 6.67 -7.48 7.95
N ILE A 60 6.40 -6.37 7.27
CA ILE A 60 6.92 -5.04 7.62
C ILE A 60 6.31 -4.55 8.92
N SER A 61 4.99 -4.65 9.10
CA SER A 61 4.30 -4.32 10.34
C SER A 61 4.87 -5.10 11.53
N TYR A 62 5.07 -6.39 11.37
CA TYR A 62 5.67 -7.25 12.39
C TYR A 62 7.10 -6.82 12.74
N TYR A 63 7.93 -6.55 11.72
CA TYR A 63 9.34 -6.19 11.94
C TYR A 63 9.51 -4.85 12.66
N PHE A 64 8.72 -3.84 12.29
CA PHE A 64 8.79 -2.50 12.90
C PHE A 64 7.89 -2.34 14.13
N GLU A 65 7.18 -3.40 14.53
CA GLU A 65 6.22 -3.39 15.64
C GLU A 65 5.18 -2.24 15.50
N LYS A 66 4.74 -1.98 14.26
CA LYS A 66 3.77 -0.93 13.94
C LYS A 66 2.42 -1.52 13.57
N PRO A 67 1.31 -0.94 14.07
CA PRO A 67 -0.02 -1.39 13.69
C PRO A 67 -0.27 -1.29 12.19
N LEU A 68 -1.04 -2.25 11.67
CA LEU A 68 -1.46 -2.33 10.27
C LEU A 68 -2.93 -1.99 10.14
N VAL A 69 -3.26 -1.06 9.24
CA VAL A 69 -4.62 -0.72 8.84
C VAL A 69 -4.82 -1.16 7.39
N ILE A 70 -5.94 -1.84 7.13
CA ILE A 70 -6.24 -2.40 5.81
C ILE A 70 -7.45 -1.70 5.22
N VAL A 71 -7.27 -1.10 4.05
CA VAL A 71 -8.37 -0.62 3.21
C VAL A 71 -8.92 -1.79 2.41
N GLN A 72 -10.21 -2.05 2.57
CA GLN A 72 -10.90 -3.19 1.99
C GLN A 72 -11.63 -2.82 0.70
N LYS A 73 -11.66 -3.75 -0.25
CA LYS A 73 -12.46 -3.64 -1.49
C LYS A 73 -13.87 -4.20 -1.35
N ARG A 74 -14.11 -4.94 -0.30
CA ARG A 74 -15.43 -5.49 0.04
C ARG A 74 -15.68 -5.31 1.52
N LEU A 75 -16.89 -4.86 1.84
CA LEU A 75 -17.28 -4.68 3.23
C LEU A 75 -17.41 -6.05 3.92
N ARG A 76 -16.44 -6.37 4.77
CA ARG A 76 -16.38 -7.61 5.56
C ARG A 76 -16.36 -7.35 7.07
N ILE A 77 -16.64 -6.11 7.45
CA ILE A 77 -16.56 -5.66 8.84
C ILE A 77 -17.95 -5.83 9.47
N PRO A 78 -18.07 -6.52 10.61
CA PRO A 78 -19.38 -6.84 11.19
C PRO A 78 -20.08 -5.66 11.85
N ASN A 79 -19.44 -4.50 12.01
CA ASN A 79 -20.01 -3.35 12.70
C ASN A 79 -19.83 -2.07 11.86
N TYR A 80 -20.93 -1.58 11.28
CA TYR A 80 -20.97 -0.51 10.28
C TYR A 80 -20.82 0.91 10.85
N ASN A 81 -20.78 1.10 12.15
CA ASN A 81 -20.89 2.43 12.77
C ASN A 81 -19.64 3.31 12.62
N ASN A 82 -18.49 2.74 12.26
CA ASN A 82 -17.21 3.43 12.17
C ASN A 82 -16.51 3.21 10.81
N ILE A 83 -17.27 3.03 9.75
CA ILE A 83 -16.72 2.78 8.43
C ILE A 83 -16.81 4.04 7.59
N LEU A 84 -15.71 4.44 6.98
CA LEU A 84 -15.70 5.35 5.85
C LEU A 84 -15.68 4.54 4.56
N GLU A 85 -16.39 5.04 3.56
CA GLU A 85 -16.38 4.48 2.21
C GLU A 85 -16.02 5.54 1.19
N GLN A 86 -15.37 5.12 0.11
CA GLN A 86 -15.07 5.97 -1.03
C GLN A 86 -15.16 5.20 -2.33
N LYS A 87 -15.89 5.78 -3.29
CA LYS A 87 -15.95 5.28 -4.65
C LYS A 87 -14.75 5.77 -5.44
N ILE A 88 -14.17 4.86 -6.21
CA ILE A 88 -13.07 5.12 -7.14
C ILE A 88 -13.41 4.50 -8.49
N THR A 89 -12.76 4.98 -9.54
CA THR A 89 -12.73 4.28 -10.84
C THR A 89 -11.42 3.50 -10.91
N ASN A 90 -11.53 2.19 -11.05
CA ASN A 90 -10.36 1.32 -11.16
C ASN A 90 -9.73 1.40 -12.57
N ARG A 91 -8.63 0.67 -12.79
CA ARG A 91 -7.91 0.65 -14.07
C ARG A 91 -8.73 0.15 -15.26
N ASN A 92 -9.79 -0.62 -15.01
CA ASN A 92 -10.67 -1.15 -16.05
C ASN A 92 -11.84 -0.22 -16.37
N ASN A 93 -11.84 1.02 -15.85
CA ASN A 93 -12.94 1.99 -15.90
C ASN A 93 -14.23 1.50 -15.20
N GLU A 94 -14.09 0.62 -14.20
CA GLU A 94 -15.21 0.15 -13.38
C GLU A 94 -15.26 0.91 -12.07
N GLU A 95 -16.48 1.16 -11.57
CA GLU A 95 -16.67 1.73 -10.24
C GLU A 95 -16.36 0.67 -9.17
N GLU A 96 -15.48 0.99 -8.24
CA GLU A 96 -15.12 0.17 -7.08
C GLU A 96 -15.30 1.01 -5.81
N THR A 97 -15.79 0.40 -4.73
CA THR A 97 -15.90 1.09 -3.44
C THR A 97 -14.84 0.55 -2.50
N LEU A 98 -14.09 1.45 -1.89
CA LEU A 98 -13.11 1.15 -0.85
C LEU A 98 -13.70 1.48 0.51
N TYR A 99 -13.33 0.68 1.52
CA TYR A 99 -13.82 0.78 2.90
C TYR A 99 -12.67 0.78 3.88
N ILE A 100 -12.78 1.60 4.94
CA ILE A 100 -11.83 1.60 6.05
C ILE A 100 -12.58 1.63 7.38
N ASP A 101 -12.14 0.81 8.36
CA ASP A 101 -12.64 0.86 9.73
C ASP A 101 -11.82 1.87 10.56
N MET A 102 -12.50 2.92 11.03
CA MET A 102 -11.87 3.96 11.85
C MET A 102 -11.75 3.60 13.34
N LYS A 103 -12.26 2.45 13.77
CA LYS A 103 -12.35 2.10 15.20
C LYS A 103 -11.00 2.16 15.93
N ASN A 104 -9.92 1.85 15.24
CA ASN A 104 -8.57 1.81 15.78
C ASN A 104 -7.67 2.92 15.23
N MET A 105 -8.25 3.98 14.68
CA MET A 105 -7.54 5.15 14.17
C MET A 105 -7.62 6.25 15.21
N ASN A 106 -6.47 6.66 15.76
CA ASN A 106 -6.39 7.87 16.56
C ASN A 106 -6.22 9.07 15.63
N GLU A 107 -6.35 10.28 16.16
CA GLU A 107 -6.06 11.50 15.42
C GLU A 107 -4.57 11.85 15.49
N ASN A 108 -4.10 12.62 14.50
CA ASN A 108 -2.74 13.17 14.41
C ASN A 108 -1.62 12.12 14.32
N GLU A 109 -1.93 10.95 13.79
CA GLU A 109 -0.95 9.91 13.48
C GLU A 109 -0.38 10.06 12.07
N ASN A 110 0.87 9.63 11.90
CA ASN A 110 1.56 9.57 10.63
C ASN A 110 1.50 8.16 10.07
N TYR A 111 1.11 8.02 8.82
CA TYR A 111 0.99 6.75 8.15
C TYR A 111 1.96 6.67 6.97
N ILE A 112 2.52 5.50 6.74
CA ILE A 112 3.06 5.13 5.44
C ILE A 112 2.07 4.25 4.71
N ILE A 113 1.94 4.41 3.38
CA ILE A 113 1.20 3.46 2.54
C ILE A 113 2.19 2.44 2.00
N LEU A 114 1.80 1.17 2.01
CA LEU A 114 2.54 0.10 1.36
C LEU A 114 1.59 -0.71 0.47
N ASP A 115 1.88 -0.72 -0.83
CA ASP A 115 1.07 -1.42 -1.84
C ASP A 115 1.97 -2.23 -2.79
N ASP A 116 1.38 -3.02 -3.67
CA ASP A 116 2.12 -3.78 -4.67
C ASP A 116 2.44 -2.93 -5.92
N VAL A 117 1.43 -2.43 -6.61
CA VAL A 117 1.59 -1.63 -7.85
C VAL A 117 0.72 -0.39 -7.81
N ILE A 118 1.33 0.76 -8.01
CA ILE A 118 0.62 2.02 -8.21
C ILE A 118 0.44 2.24 -9.71
N GLN A 119 -0.81 2.23 -10.18
CA GLN A 119 -1.12 2.40 -11.59
C GLN A 119 -1.91 3.69 -11.86
N THR A 120 -3.12 3.83 -11.32
CA THR A 120 -3.98 4.99 -11.57
C THR A 120 -3.97 6.02 -10.44
N ARG A 121 -3.30 5.75 -9.36
CA ARG A 121 -3.32 6.56 -8.13
C ARG A 121 -4.70 6.76 -7.49
N ALA A 122 -5.77 6.23 -8.07
CA ALA A 122 -7.13 6.41 -7.55
C ALA A 122 -7.26 5.82 -6.14
N SER A 123 -6.72 4.63 -5.92
CA SER A 123 -6.71 3.96 -4.61
C SER A 123 -5.91 4.74 -3.57
N ILE A 124 -4.74 5.27 -3.96
CA ILE A 124 -3.89 6.07 -3.06
C ILE A 124 -4.58 7.40 -2.71
N LYS A 125 -5.24 8.05 -3.68
CA LYS A 125 -6.05 9.27 -3.41
C LYS A 125 -7.20 8.98 -2.44
N ALA A 126 -7.84 7.82 -2.55
CA ALA A 126 -8.87 7.41 -1.59
C ALA A 126 -8.29 7.23 -0.18
N CYS A 127 -7.09 6.62 -0.06
CA CYS A 127 -6.39 6.52 1.22
C CYS A 127 -6.07 7.90 1.82
N LEU A 128 -5.62 8.85 1.00
CA LEU A 128 -5.42 10.24 1.44
C LEU A 128 -6.70 10.86 2.00
N ASN A 129 -7.83 10.68 1.31
CA ASN A 129 -9.11 11.22 1.75
C ASN A 129 -9.57 10.59 3.07
N PHE A 130 -9.40 9.28 3.25
CA PHE A 130 -9.71 8.60 4.50
C PHE A 130 -8.90 9.16 5.67
N LEU A 131 -7.58 9.33 5.49
CA LEU A 131 -6.71 9.83 6.55
C LEU A 131 -6.97 11.31 6.84
N ASN A 132 -7.21 12.13 5.83
CA ASN A 132 -7.60 13.53 6.02
C ASN A 132 -8.91 13.67 6.80
N ALA A 133 -9.90 12.80 6.54
CA ALA A 133 -11.17 12.80 7.27
C ALA A 133 -11.03 12.45 8.76
N THR A 134 -9.91 11.85 9.14
CA THR A 134 -9.58 11.44 10.51
C THR A 134 -8.43 12.24 11.13
N ASN A 135 -8.09 13.41 10.55
CA ASN A 135 -6.96 14.26 10.98
C ASN A 135 -5.60 13.54 11.00
N ASN A 136 -5.43 12.54 10.16
CA ASN A 136 -4.19 11.78 10.00
C ASN A 136 -3.45 12.17 8.72
N ARG A 137 -2.17 11.78 8.61
CA ARG A 137 -1.32 12.16 7.49
C ARG A 137 -0.63 10.95 6.88
N ILE A 138 -0.44 11.00 5.55
CA ILE A 138 0.50 10.10 4.87
C ILE A 138 1.82 10.83 4.73
N THR A 139 2.90 10.21 5.19
CA THR A 139 4.26 10.76 5.08
C THR A 139 4.99 10.24 3.85
N ASP A 140 4.79 8.97 3.53
CA ASP A 140 5.46 8.28 2.44
C ASP A 140 4.58 7.20 1.84
N ILE A 141 4.82 6.90 0.57
CA ILE A 141 4.15 5.83 -0.17
C ILE A 141 5.23 4.89 -0.69
N LEU A 142 5.07 3.59 -0.46
CA LEU A 142 5.99 2.56 -0.90
C LEU A 142 5.27 1.54 -1.78
N CYS A 143 5.91 1.13 -2.86
CA CYS A 143 5.37 0.09 -3.74
C CYS A 143 6.49 -0.71 -4.40
N ILE A 144 6.14 -1.87 -4.94
CA ILE A 144 7.06 -2.63 -5.76
C ILE A 144 7.26 -1.92 -7.10
N ALA A 145 6.17 -1.53 -7.76
CA ALA A 145 6.22 -0.85 -9.05
C ALA A 145 5.33 0.40 -9.08
N ASN A 146 5.89 1.50 -9.58
CA ASN A 146 5.15 2.73 -9.83
C ASN A 146 4.96 2.95 -11.34
N LEU A 147 3.74 2.76 -11.82
CA LEU A 147 3.36 2.93 -13.23
C LEU A 147 2.61 4.26 -13.48
N SER A 148 2.70 5.20 -12.55
CA SER A 148 1.87 6.42 -12.57
C SER A 148 2.56 7.66 -13.15
N ASP A 149 3.69 7.54 -13.80
CA ASP A 149 4.50 8.64 -14.40
C ASP A 149 4.87 9.79 -13.44
N CYS A 150 4.74 9.60 -12.12
CA CYS A 150 5.08 10.60 -11.11
C CYS A 150 5.71 9.96 -9.88
N ASP A 151 6.77 10.59 -9.37
CA ASP A 151 7.50 10.13 -8.18
C ASP A 151 6.95 10.71 -6.87
N ASP A 152 5.89 11.52 -6.95
CA ASP A 152 5.17 12.06 -5.81
C ASP A 152 3.65 12.14 -6.04
N LEU A 153 2.91 12.25 -4.95
CA LEU A 153 1.48 12.56 -4.95
C LEU A 153 1.21 13.66 -3.92
N ASN A 154 0.90 14.86 -4.40
CA ASN A 154 0.65 16.03 -3.55
C ASN A 154 1.82 16.34 -2.59
N GLY A 155 3.06 16.17 -3.06
CA GLY A 155 4.28 16.38 -2.27
C GLY A 155 4.65 15.20 -1.34
N ILE A 156 3.91 14.10 -1.40
CA ILE A 156 4.22 12.86 -0.69
C ILE A 156 5.04 11.98 -1.61
N LYS A 157 6.26 11.65 -1.19
CA LYS A 157 7.19 10.85 -1.99
C LYS A 157 6.69 9.42 -2.21
N ILE A 158 6.84 8.93 -3.43
CA ILE A 158 6.61 7.53 -3.79
C ILE A 158 7.97 6.84 -3.93
N HIS A 159 8.19 5.82 -3.12
CA HIS A 159 9.36 4.95 -3.14
C HIS A 159 9.00 3.69 -3.90
N SER A 160 9.47 3.55 -5.12
CA SER A 160 9.28 2.35 -5.93
C SER A 160 10.55 1.50 -5.91
N LEU A 161 10.40 0.19 -5.91
CA LEU A 161 11.54 -0.73 -6.02
C LEU A 161 11.94 -0.94 -7.48
N ILE A 162 10.98 -0.83 -8.41
CA ILE A 162 11.17 -0.84 -9.86
C ILE A 162 10.26 0.17 -10.54
#